data_4d97f01e97572529ae78393fb8243d08
#
_entry.id   4d97f01e97572529ae78393fb8243d08
#
_cell.length_a   1.000
_cell.length_b   1.000
_cell.length_c   1.000
_cell.angle_alpha   90.00
_cell.angle_beta   90.00
_cell.angle_gamma   90.00
#
_symmetry.space_group_name_H-M   'P 1'
#
loop_
_entity.id
_entity.type
_entity.pdbx_description
1 polymer ?
#
loop_
_entity_poly.entity_id
_entity_poly.type
_entity_poly.pdbx_seq_one_letter_code
_entity_poly.pdbx_strand_id
1 'polypeptide(L)'
;FRRVLFRSSDKLIEEQLQMPLQKILEDNGYLKLRQIEAELIQMIEMDNTVLATGGSAVYSPHAMEHLALQSTIIYLQVPLEAIYERVEDFENRGFAKHPDQSIEEVYRERVSLYERYSDLTIENINSADICIEAIIKKLK
;
A
#
# COMPACT_ATOMS: atom_id res chain seq x y z
N PHE A 1 14.92 16.89 18.61
CA PHE A 1 13.89 16.72 17.57
C PHE A 1 14.25 15.56 16.65
N ARG A 2 13.60 14.41 16.81
CA ARG A 2 13.67 13.35 15.80
C ARG A 2 12.80 13.75 14.61
N ARG A 3 13.41 13.85 13.44
CA ARG A 3 12.69 14.11 12.19
C ARG A 3 11.91 12.86 11.81
N VAL A 4 10.59 13.02 11.58
CA VAL A 4 9.76 11.95 11.02
C VAL A 4 10.22 11.66 9.60
N LEU A 5 10.47 10.39 9.30
CA LEU A 5 10.82 9.94 7.95
C LEU A 5 9.57 9.48 7.21
N PHE A 6 9.41 9.95 5.99
CA PHE A 6 8.41 9.42 5.07
C PHE A 6 9.06 8.45 4.09
N ARG A 7 8.46 7.26 3.96
CA ARG A 7 8.89 6.23 3.01
C ARG A 7 7.71 5.76 2.16
N SER A 8 7.96 5.50 0.88
CA SER A 8 7.02 4.83 -0.02
C SER A 8 7.62 3.53 -0.48
N SER A 9 6.94 2.40 -0.30
CA SER A 9 7.46 1.10 -0.76
C SER A 9 7.63 1.07 -2.27
N ASP A 10 6.72 1.68 -3.02
CA ASP A 10 6.81 1.80 -4.47
C ASP A 10 8.09 2.53 -4.91
N LYS A 11 8.38 3.68 -4.30
CA LYS A 11 9.60 4.44 -4.60
C LYS A 11 10.87 3.70 -4.20
N LEU A 12 10.86 3.00 -3.07
CA LEU A 12 12.00 2.20 -2.63
C LEU A 12 12.30 1.05 -3.61
N ILE A 13 11.26 0.40 -4.14
CA ILE A 13 11.41 -0.62 -5.17
C ILE A 13 12.01 -0.03 -6.44
N GLU A 14 11.47 1.09 -6.92
CA GLU A 14 11.94 1.77 -8.14
C GLU A 14 13.41 2.22 -7.99
N GLU A 15 13.78 2.75 -6.84
CA GLU A 15 15.16 3.15 -6.53
C GLU A 15 16.11 1.94 -6.48
N GLN A 16 15.71 0.86 -5.82
CA GLN A 16 16.53 -0.34 -5.71
C GLN A 16 16.78 -1.02 -7.05
N LEU A 17 15.76 -1.09 -7.90
CA LEU A 17 15.83 -1.77 -9.20
C LEU A 17 16.17 -0.82 -10.36
N GLN A 18 16.24 0.48 -10.10
CA GLN A 18 16.55 1.51 -11.11
C GLN A 18 15.60 1.45 -12.33
N MET A 19 14.30 1.18 -12.08
CA MET A 19 13.29 1.16 -13.13
C MET A 19 11.89 1.43 -12.56
N PRO A 20 10.94 1.92 -13.40
CA PRO A 20 9.55 2.15 -12.98
C PRO A 20 8.83 0.84 -12.63
N LEU A 21 7.87 0.89 -11.69
CA LEU A 21 7.05 -0.27 -11.29
C LEU A 21 6.38 -0.96 -12.47
N GLN A 22 5.84 -0.20 -13.41
CA GLN A 22 5.20 -0.75 -14.61
C GLN A 22 6.17 -1.63 -15.41
N LYS A 23 7.41 -1.18 -15.57
CA LYS A 23 8.45 -1.96 -16.26
C LYS A 23 8.82 -3.23 -15.50
N ILE A 24 8.90 -3.15 -14.16
CA ILE A 24 9.14 -4.33 -13.32
C ILE A 24 8.01 -5.34 -13.49
N LEU A 25 6.77 -4.86 -13.50
CA LEU A 25 5.59 -5.70 -13.69
C LEU A 25 5.58 -6.37 -15.07
N GLU A 26 5.88 -5.62 -16.13
CA GLU A 26 5.94 -6.14 -17.50
C GLU A 26 7.03 -7.19 -17.69
N ASP A 27 8.22 -6.94 -17.13
CA ASP A 27 9.37 -7.83 -17.28
C ASP A 27 9.29 -9.09 -16.40
N ASN A 28 8.66 -9.02 -15.22
CA ASN A 28 8.73 -10.07 -14.20
C ASN A 28 7.38 -10.65 -13.77
N GLY A 29 6.28 -10.00 -14.12
CA GLY A 29 4.94 -10.40 -13.70
C GLY A 29 4.54 -9.93 -12.29
N TYR A 30 3.24 -10.00 -11.99
CA TYR A 30 2.67 -9.47 -10.76
C TYR A 30 3.10 -10.22 -9.48
N LEU A 31 3.32 -11.53 -9.56
CA LEU A 31 3.78 -12.33 -8.41
C LEU A 31 5.20 -11.96 -8.01
N LYS A 32 6.06 -11.70 -8.97
CA LYS A 32 7.44 -11.26 -8.70
C LYS A 32 7.47 -9.87 -8.10
N LEU A 33 6.63 -8.95 -8.59
CA LEU A 33 6.52 -7.62 -8.01
C LEU A 33 6.04 -7.68 -6.56
N ARG A 34 5.03 -8.51 -6.25
CA ARG A 34 4.56 -8.74 -4.87
C ARG A 34 5.67 -9.31 -3.98
N GLN A 35 6.46 -10.25 -4.49
CA GLN A 35 7.59 -10.82 -3.77
C GLN A 35 8.64 -9.76 -3.44
N ILE A 36 9.02 -8.95 -4.41
CA ILE A 36 9.99 -7.85 -4.24
C ILE A 36 9.51 -6.86 -3.17
N GLU A 37 8.25 -6.46 -3.23
CA GLU A 37 7.65 -5.57 -2.22
C GLU A 37 7.68 -6.19 -0.82
N ALA A 38 7.30 -7.46 -0.69
CA ALA A 38 7.29 -8.17 0.58
C ALA A 38 8.70 -8.29 1.19
N GLU A 39 9.69 -8.62 0.38
CA GLU A 39 11.09 -8.71 0.81
C GLU A 39 11.63 -7.35 1.27
N LEU A 40 11.31 -6.30 0.52
CA LEU A 40 11.71 -4.93 0.87
C LEU A 40 11.06 -4.47 2.18
N ILE A 41 9.76 -4.69 2.36
CA ILE A 41 9.04 -4.32 3.59
C ILE A 41 9.64 -5.02 4.80
N GLN A 42 10.02 -6.27 4.70
CA GLN A 42 10.64 -7.03 5.80
C GLN A 42 12.02 -6.48 6.22
N MET A 43 12.66 -5.67 5.39
CA MET A 43 13.93 -5.00 5.71
C MET A 43 13.76 -3.61 6.31
N ILE A 44 12.55 -3.05 6.31
CA ILE A 44 12.29 -1.69 6.81
C ILE A 44 12.18 -1.72 8.33
N GLU A 45 12.92 -0.83 8.98
CA GLU A 45 12.75 -0.51 10.39
C GLU A 45 11.85 0.71 10.55
N MET A 46 10.81 0.58 11.38
CA MET A 46 9.78 1.59 11.57
C MET A 46 10.07 2.51 12.78
N ASP A 47 11.29 3.04 12.86
CA ASP A 47 11.61 4.04 13.88
C ASP A 47 11.27 5.44 13.37
N ASN A 48 10.32 6.10 14.04
CA ASN A 48 9.86 7.45 13.72
C ASN A 48 9.57 7.65 12.21
N THR A 49 8.89 6.68 11.62
CA THR A 49 8.67 6.58 10.18
C THR A 49 7.19 6.47 9.86
N VAL A 50 6.76 7.15 8.81
CA VAL A 50 5.49 6.92 8.11
C VAL A 50 5.79 6.16 6.83
N LEU A 51 5.24 4.95 6.69
CA LEU A 51 5.37 4.13 5.51
C LEU A 51 4.05 4.08 4.73
N ALA A 52 4.09 4.53 3.48
CA ALA A 52 3.02 4.29 2.52
C ALA A 52 3.35 3.05 1.71
N THR A 53 2.59 1.98 1.89
CA THR A 53 2.80 0.73 1.14
C THR A 53 2.05 0.75 -0.19
N GLY A 54 2.53 -0.03 -1.15
CA GLY A 54 1.70 -0.42 -2.30
C GLY A 54 0.48 -1.23 -1.84
N GLY A 55 -0.58 -1.19 -2.62
CA GLY A 55 -1.83 -1.88 -2.27
C GLY A 55 -1.73 -3.40 -2.22
N SER A 56 -0.67 -3.99 -2.78
CA SER A 56 -0.47 -5.43 -2.79
C SER A 56 0.36 -5.98 -1.62
N ALA A 57 0.87 -5.12 -0.74
CA ALA A 57 1.63 -5.55 0.45
C ALA A 57 0.86 -6.54 1.33
N VAL A 58 -0.46 -6.38 1.42
CA VAL A 58 -1.36 -7.23 2.22
C VAL A 58 -1.44 -8.70 1.78
N TYR A 59 -0.95 -9.03 0.60
CA TYR A 59 -0.89 -10.42 0.15
C TYR A 59 0.24 -11.22 0.80
N SER A 60 1.20 -10.57 1.46
CA SER A 60 2.29 -11.23 2.18
C SER A 60 2.03 -11.24 3.68
N PRO A 61 1.66 -12.38 4.29
CA PRO A 61 1.54 -12.49 5.74
C PRO A 61 2.81 -12.09 6.47
N HIS A 62 3.96 -12.50 6.00
CA HIS A 62 5.25 -12.16 6.63
C HIS A 62 5.55 -10.67 6.62
N ALA A 63 5.26 -9.97 5.52
CA ALA A 63 5.41 -8.52 5.46
C ALA A 63 4.46 -7.81 6.44
N MET A 64 3.21 -8.26 6.50
CA MET A 64 2.21 -7.66 7.39
C MET A 64 2.49 -7.96 8.87
N GLU A 65 2.95 -9.15 9.21
CA GLU A 65 3.39 -9.50 10.56
C GLU A 65 4.60 -8.65 11.00
N HIS A 66 5.57 -8.45 10.12
CA HIS A 66 6.71 -7.59 10.37
C HIS A 66 6.29 -6.15 10.67
N LEU A 67 5.39 -5.60 9.90
CA LEU A 67 4.84 -4.26 10.15
C LEU A 67 4.02 -4.18 11.44
N ALA A 68 3.20 -5.18 11.71
CA ALA A 68 2.35 -5.21 12.91
C ALA A 68 3.14 -5.21 14.23
N LEU A 69 4.35 -5.80 14.23
CA LEU A 69 5.22 -5.84 15.40
C LEU A 69 5.84 -4.48 15.76
N GLN A 70 5.89 -3.53 14.84
CA GLN A 70 6.64 -2.30 15.04
C GLN A 70 5.91 -1.02 14.63
N SER A 71 4.65 -1.13 14.21
CA SER A 71 3.89 0.03 13.74
C SER A 71 2.39 -0.11 13.99
N THR A 72 1.68 1.01 13.87
CA THR A 72 0.23 1.03 13.78
C THR A 72 -0.16 0.99 12.30
N ILE A 73 -0.94 0.00 11.91
CA ILE A 73 -1.39 -0.19 10.54
C ILE A 73 -2.72 0.52 10.32
N ILE A 74 -2.74 1.45 9.37
CA ILE A 74 -3.92 2.25 9.06
C ILE A 74 -4.43 1.87 7.66
N TYR A 75 -5.69 1.48 7.60
CA TYR A 75 -6.41 1.29 6.34
C TYR A 75 -7.13 2.59 5.95
N LEU A 76 -6.73 3.16 4.84
CA LEU A 76 -7.41 4.29 4.22
C LEU A 76 -8.54 3.76 3.33
N GLN A 77 -9.75 3.74 3.85
CA GLN A 77 -10.91 3.18 3.18
C GLN A 77 -11.46 4.12 2.12
N VAL A 78 -11.56 3.63 0.89
CA VAL A 78 -12.11 4.37 -0.25
C VAL A 78 -13.11 3.47 -0.97
N PRO A 79 -14.34 3.92 -1.25
CA PRO A 79 -15.29 3.19 -2.07
C PRO A 79 -14.77 2.97 -3.49
N LEU A 80 -15.17 1.87 -4.13
CA LEU A 80 -14.69 1.53 -5.47
C LEU A 80 -14.99 2.64 -6.50
N GLU A 81 -16.16 3.25 -6.41
CA GLU A 81 -16.56 4.36 -7.28
C GLU A 81 -15.59 5.55 -7.19
N ALA A 82 -15.18 5.90 -5.96
CA ALA A 82 -14.22 6.97 -5.74
C ALA A 82 -12.81 6.60 -6.23
N ILE A 83 -12.46 5.32 -6.21
CA ILE A 83 -11.20 4.84 -6.80
C ILE A 83 -11.23 5.05 -8.32
N TYR A 84 -12.32 4.67 -8.98
CA TYR A 84 -12.47 4.91 -10.43
C TYR A 84 -12.39 6.40 -10.80
N GLU A 85 -12.94 7.27 -9.98
CA GLU A 85 -12.86 8.72 -10.20
C GLU A 85 -11.44 9.27 -10.03
N ARG A 86 -10.65 8.70 -9.11
CA ARG A 86 -9.29 9.18 -8.77
C ARG A 86 -8.19 8.58 -9.63
N VAL A 87 -8.42 7.41 -10.21
CA VAL A 87 -7.41 6.68 -10.97
C VAL A 87 -7.78 6.70 -12.45
N GLU A 88 -7.09 7.53 -13.23
CA GLU A 88 -7.35 7.67 -14.67
C GLU A 88 -6.80 6.50 -15.49
N ASP A 89 -5.73 5.86 -15.04
CA ASP A 89 -5.03 4.82 -15.80
C ASP A 89 -4.51 3.71 -14.90
N PHE A 90 -5.28 2.64 -14.77
CA PHE A 90 -4.87 1.44 -14.02
C PHE A 90 -3.78 0.63 -14.74
N GLU A 91 -3.73 0.69 -16.06
CA GLU A 91 -2.84 -0.16 -16.86
C GLU A 91 -1.38 0.26 -16.77
N ASN A 92 -1.11 1.55 -16.58
CA ASN A 92 0.24 2.11 -16.56
C ASN A 92 0.82 2.40 -15.16
N ARG A 93 0.18 1.91 -14.09
CA ARG A 93 0.56 2.22 -12.72
C ARG A 93 1.35 1.13 -11.97
N GLY A 94 1.76 0.07 -12.64
CA GLY A 94 2.39 -1.05 -11.95
C GLY A 94 1.44 -1.78 -11.00
N PHE A 95 0.17 -1.90 -11.40
CA PHE A 95 -0.87 -2.51 -10.58
C PHE A 95 -0.77 -4.03 -10.56
N ALA A 96 -0.23 -4.58 -9.47
CA ALA A 96 0.05 -6.01 -9.32
C ALA A 96 -1.22 -6.83 -9.13
N LYS A 97 -1.83 -7.29 -10.20
CA LYS A 97 -2.99 -8.20 -10.22
C LYS A 97 -2.81 -9.30 -11.25
N HIS A 98 -3.54 -10.40 -11.08
CA HIS A 98 -3.63 -11.40 -12.14
C HIS A 98 -4.26 -10.77 -13.41
N PRO A 99 -3.74 -11.04 -14.61
CA PRO A 99 -4.26 -10.44 -15.84
C PRO A 99 -5.78 -10.65 -16.07
N ASP A 100 -6.31 -11.79 -15.66
CA ASP A 100 -7.72 -12.16 -15.87
C ASP A 100 -8.66 -11.64 -14.77
N GLN A 101 -8.13 -11.06 -13.68
CA GLN A 101 -8.96 -10.46 -12.64
C GLN A 101 -9.48 -9.08 -13.04
N SER A 102 -10.76 -8.82 -12.74
CA SER A 102 -11.32 -7.47 -12.84
C SER A 102 -10.84 -6.59 -11.67
N ILE A 103 -10.97 -5.29 -11.82
CA ILE A 103 -10.66 -4.33 -10.74
C ILE A 103 -11.57 -4.57 -9.54
N GLU A 104 -12.85 -4.88 -9.77
CA GLU A 104 -13.84 -5.18 -8.73
C GLU A 104 -13.46 -6.43 -7.92
N GLU A 105 -12.98 -7.48 -8.58
CA GLU A 105 -12.51 -8.69 -7.91
C GLU A 105 -11.30 -8.42 -7.03
N VAL A 106 -10.32 -7.68 -7.55
CA VAL A 106 -9.13 -7.25 -6.79
C VAL A 106 -9.52 -6.36 -5.62
N TYR A 107 -10.43 -5.42 -5.81
CA TYR A 107 -10.94 -4.54 -4.76
C TYR A 107 -11.53 -5.34 -3.60
N ARG A 108 -12.47 -6.26 -3.88
CA ARG A 108 -13.10 -7.09 -2.84
C ARG A 108 -12.09 -7.95 -2.08
N GLU A 109 -11.17 -8.57 -2.79
CA GLU A 109 -10.11 -9.38 -2.20
C GLU A 109 -9.20 -8.56 -1.28
N ARG A 110 -8.76 -7.39 -1.75
CA ARG A 110 -7.89 -6.49 -0.97
C ARG A 110 -8.59 -5.86 0.23
N VAL A 111 -9.84 -5.45 0.11
CA VAL A 111 -10.61 -4.89 1.23
C VAL A 111 -10.66 -5.89 2.39
N SER A 112 -10.95 -7.15 2.13
CA SER A 112 -10.94 -8.21 3.14
C SER A 112 -9.58 -8.32 3.85
N LEU A 113 -8.48 -8.22 3.11
CA LEU A 113 -7.12 -8.26 3.66
C LEU A 113 -6.76 -6.98 4.43
N TYR A 114 -7.15 -5.80 3.92
CA TYR A 114 -6.94 -4.53 4.62
C TYR A 114 -7.65 -4.51 5.98
N GLU A 115 -8.90 -4.95 6.03
CA GLU A 115 -9.67 -5.07 7.28
C GLU A 115 -9.03 -6.06 8.26
N ARG A 116 -8.48 -7.14 7.75
CA ARG A 116 -7.82 -8.17 8.57
C ARG A 116 -6.56 -7.66 9.27
N TYR A 117 -5.74 -6.86 8.57
CA TYR A 117 -4.43 -6.43 9.07
C TYR A 117 -4.40 -5.05 9.70
N SER A 118 -5.43 -4.22 9.49
CA SER A 118 -5.44 -2.86 10.01
C SER A 118 -5.78 -2.79 11.50
N ASP A 119 -5.10 -1.92 12.22
CA ASP A 119 -5.43 -1.52 13.59
C ASP A 119 -6.49 -0.42 13.59
N LEU A 120 -6.45 0.47 12.60
CA LEU A 120 -7.38 1.59 12.44
C LEU A 120 -7.89 1.65 10.99
N THR A 121 -9.17 1.99 10.86
CA THR A 121 -9.78 2.32 9.57
C THR A 121 -10.18 3.78 9.53
N ILE A 122 -9.76 4.49 8.50
CA ILE A 122 -10.05 5.91 8.27
C ILE A 122 -10.74 6.06 6.93
N GLU A 123 -11.91 6.69 6.89
CA GLU A 123 -12.55 7.07 5.63
C GLU A 123 -11.71 8.11 4.89
N ASN A 124 -11.43 7.85 3.63
CA ASN A 124 -10.64 8.73 2.75
C ASN A 124 -11.46 9.13 1.51
N ILE A 125 -12.65 9.66 1.73
CA ILE A 125 -13.57 10.12 0.66
C ILE A 125 -13.57 11.64 0.47
N ASN A 126 -13.04 12.37 1.44
CA ASN A 126 -12.95 13.83 1.43
C ASN A 126 -11.54 14.31 1.05
N SER A 127 -11.17 15.52 1.45
CA SER A 127 -9.82 16.05 1.23
C SER A 127 -8.75 15.32 2.05
N ALA A 128 -7.50 15.43 1.61
CA ALA A 128 -6.36 14.91 2.34
C ALA A 128 -6.25 15.49 3.76
N ASP A 129 -6.56 16.77 3.94
CA ASP A 129 -6.51 17.45 5.25
C ASP A 129 -7.51 16.83 6.24
N ILE A 130 -8.73 16.56 5.81
CA ILE A 130 -9.74 15.88 6.65
C ILE A 130 -9.29 14.49 7.03
N CYS A 131 -8.72 13.74 6.09
CA CYS A 131 -8.18 12.41 6.35
C CYS A 131 -7.03 12.45 7.37
N ILE A 132 -6.10 13.37 7.23
CA ILE A 132 -4.97 13.56 8.15
C ILE A 132 -5.46 13.91 9.56
N GLU A 133 -6.42 14.84 9.69
CA GLU A 133 -7.01 15.18 10.98
C GLU A 133 -7.66 13.99 11.67
N ALA A 134 -8.38 13.16 10.90
CA ALA A 134 -8.99 11.93 11.42
C ALA A 134 -7.94 10.91 11.91
N ILE A 135 -6.84 10.76 11.19
CA ILE A 135 -5.70 9.91 11.59
C ILE A 135 -5.12 10.42 12.91
N ILE A 136 -4.76 11.70 12.98
CA ILE A 136 -4.16 12.31 14.16
C ILE A 136 -5.06 12.16 15.38
N LYS A 137 -6.36 12.37 15.21
CA LYS A 137 -7.34 12.23 16.28
C LYS A 137 -7.41 10.81 16.85
N LYS A 138 -7.32 9.79 15.99
CA LYS A 138 -7.35 8.38 16.40
C LYS A 138 -6.04 7.88 16.99
N LEU A 139 -4.91 8.49 16.64
CA LEU A 139 -3.60 8.15 17.19
C LEU A 139 -3.31 8.76 18.58
N LYS A 140 -4.10 9.73 18.96
CA LYS A 140 -4.04 10.32 20.32
C LYS A 140 -4.85 9.46 21.30
#